data_acccf3dd36c0bb50de7b447e500c3056
#
_entry.id   acccf3dd36c0bb50de7b447e500c3056
#
_cell.length_a   1.000
_cell.length_b   1.000
_cell.length_c   1.000
_cell.angle_alpha   90.00
_cell.angle_beta   90.00
_cell.angle_gamma   90.00
#
_symmetry.space_group_name_H-M   'P 1'
#
loop_
_entity.id
_entity.type
_entity.pdbx_description
1 polymer ?
#
loop_
_entity_poly.entity_id
_entity_poly.type
_entity_poly.pdbx_seq_one_letter_code
_entity_poly.pdbx_strand_id
1 'polypeptide(L)'
;MRRESGSWLFVLLLFAFGFFGLFWGTFAVLLADLSGALGLSPGPLGFALFVGAAASILAMALLGRIADRLDRRQFLVASAGVFGAGIVGLALTGSYKTLLAALVTLYAASGLYDVGINAAAVDLEKSTGRRFMTLLHAAFSGGAVAGALSAGAMLAAGMNYRFVYLGVLLPLGAVILMVTLTRFPPSAESLERAKEIERSRLYRNVPLLLVAAIATLELLSEGEMEHWSGIYLRQSLALPALVGASGVAVFHAAMAVGRLGAAGAVLRFGNHRTLLGAGLLAAGGMALSLATREPPLVVAGFLVVGLALSAVVPVAFSTAGDLAPSGRAAAAISVFTTFGYGGFLLGPVIVGGLAEVFNLRVALGTIVVAGFLIFALSLRLAGQQKQKS
;
A
#
# COMPACT_ATOMS: atom_id res chain seq x y z
N MET A 1 1.51 -6.30 -36.23
CA MET A 1 0.29 -6.45 -35.39
C MET A 1 0.57 -6.97 -33.95
N ARG A 2 1.25 -8.10 -33.69
CA ARG A 2 1.49 -8.57 -32.29
C ARG A 2 2.44 -7.66 -31.47
N ARG A 3 3.41 -6.99 -32.07
CA ARG A 3 4.33 -6.08 -31.36
C ARG A 3 3.68 -4.76 -30.97
N GLU A 4 2.77 -4.23 -31.78
CA GLU A 4 2.05 -2.96 -31.52
C GLU A 4 1.03 -3.10 -30.38
N SER A 5 0.33 -4.25 -30.30
CA SER A 5 -0.63 -4.51 -29.23
C SER A 5 0.04 -4.63 -27.85
N GLY A 6 1.25 -5.17 -27.76
CA GLY A 6 2.00 -5.26 -26.50
C GLY A 6 2.49 -3.92 -26.00
N SER A 7 2.90 -3.01 -26.91
CA SER A 7 3.35 -1.67 -26.56
C SER A 7 2.20 -0.81 -26.02
N TRP A 8 1.00 -0.90 -26.64
CA TRP A 8 -0.16 -0.16 -26.18
C TRP A 8 -0.67 -0.66 -24.82
N LEU A 9 -0.73 -1.99 -24.61
CA LEU A 9 -1.12 -2.57 -23.33
C LEU A 9 -0.15 -2.15 -22.21
N PHE A 10 1.16 -2.08 -22.51
CA PHE A 10 2.14 -1.57 -21.56
C PHE A 10 1.88 -0.11 -21.16
N VAL A 11 1.60 0.75 -22.15
CA VAL A 11 1.25 2.18 -21.89
C VAL A 11 -0.02 2.27 -21.06
N LEU A 12 -1.07 1.52 -21.41
CA LEU A 12 -2.29 1.45 -20.60
C LEU A 12 -1.98 1.08 -19.15
N LEU A 13 -1.17 0.03 -18.92
CA LEU A 13 -0.86 -0.42 -17.57
C LEU A 13 -0.03 0.60 -16.79
N LEU A 14 0.89 1.33 -17.44
CA LEU A 14 1.58 2.46 -16.80
C LEU A 14 0.59 3.52 -16.31
N PHE A 15 -0.40 3.88 -17.14
CA PHE A 15 -1.44 4.83 -16.75
C PHE A 15 -2.36 4.27 -15.67
N ALA A 16 -2.72 2.99 -15.72
CA ALA A 16 -3.59 2.35 -14.75
C ALA A 16 -2.93 2.26 -13.37
N PHE A 17 -1.67 1.85 -13.28
CA PHE A 17 -0.90 1.85 -12.04
C PHE A 17 -0.62 3.28 -11.54
N GLY A 18 -0.27 4.19 -12.45
CA GLY A 18 -0.06 5.61 -12.12
C GLY A 18 -1.32 6.27 -11.58
N PHE A 19 -2.48 6.01 -12.19
CA PHE A 19 -3.78 6.46 -11.68
C PHE A 19 -4.06 5.88 -10.28
N PHE A 20 -3.82 4.60 -10.09
CA PHE A 20 -4.07 3.95 -8.81
C PHE A 20 -3.26 4.60 -7.68
N GLY A 21 -1.98 4.86 -7.94
CA GLY A 21 -1.14 5.65 -7.02
C GLY A 21 -1.63 7.08 -6.83
N LEU A 22 -1.98 7.77 -7.92
CA LEU A 22 -2.49 9.15 -7.86
C LEU A 22 -3.72 9.24 -6.96
N PHE A 23 -4.65 8.29 -7.08
CA PHE A 23 -5.82 8.25 -6.21
C PHE A 23 -5.41 8.08 -4.73
N TRP A 24 -4.56 7.09 -4.40
CA TRP A 24 -4.19 6.83 -3.01
C TRP A 24 -3.41 7.98 -2.39
N GLY A 25 -2.49 8.61 -3.13
CA GLY A 25 -1.80 9.82 -2.67
C GLY A 25 -2.75 11.00 -2.44
N THR A 26 -3.74 11.20 -3.34
CA THR A 26 -4.79 12.20 -3.18
C THR A 26 -5.66 11.88 -1.96
N PHE A 27 -6.12 10.64 -1.82
CA PHE A 27 -6.95 10.18 -0.70
C PHE A 27 -6.28 10.44 0.65
N ALA A 28 -5.00 10.06 0.78
CA ALA A 28 -4.24 10.26 2.01
C ALA A 28 -4.16 11.73 2.43
N VAL A 29 -3.97 12.64 1.49
CA VAL A 29 -3.94 14.11 1.76
C VAL A 29 -5.32 14.62 2.17
N LEU A 30 -6.38 14.18 1.49
CA LEU A 30 -7.74 14.67 1.70
C LEU A 30 -8.40 14.10 2.97
N LEU A 31 -7.82 13.08 3.61
CA LEU A 31 -8.35 12.50 4.86
C LEU A 31 -8.47 13.54 5.99
N ALA A 32 -7.53 14.49 6.07
CA ALA A 32 -7.57 15.55 7.06
C ALA A 32 -8.77 16.48 6.87
N ASP A 33 -9.07 16.87 5.62
CA ASP A 33 -10.20 17.74 5.29
C ASP A 33 -11.53 17.00 5.40
N LEU A 34 -11.57 15.75 4.99
CA LEU A 34 -12.74 14.88 5.10
C LEU A 34 -13.13 14.62 6.56
N SER A 35 -12.16 14.23 7.40
CA SER A 35 -12.41 14.00 8.83
C SER A 35 -12.80 15.28 9.54
N GLY A 36 -12.16 16.41 9.22
CA GLY A 36 -12.50 17.72 9.76
C GLY A 36 -13.92 18.17 9.37
N ALA A 37 -14.32 17.99 8.10
CA ALA A 37 -15.65 18.34 7.62
C ALA A 37 -16.78 17.52 8.26
N LEU A 38 -16.48 16.28 8.66
CA LEU A 38 -17.42 15.38 9.34
C LEU A 38 -17.32 15.45 10.89
N GLY A 39 -16.40 16.26 11.42
CA GLY A 39 -16.16 16.36 12.86
C GLY A 39 -15.69 15.04 13.49
N LEU A 40 -14.96 14.22 12.74
CA LEU A 40 -14.53 12.91 13.22
C LEU A 40 -13.25 13.00 14.04
N SER A 41 -13.29 12.40 15.22
CA SER A 41 -12.09 12.10 15.99
C SER A 41 -11.30 10.91 15.36
N PRO A 42 -10.03 10.67 15.77
CA PRO A 42 -9.20 9.63 15.19
C PRO A 42 -9.77 8.21 15.32
N GLY A 43 -10.44 7.87 16.42
CA GLY A 43 -11.01 6.54 16.64
C GLY A 43 -12.04 6.13 15.58
N PRO A 44 -13.15 6.87 15.41
CA PRO A 44 -14.13 6.65 14.35
C PRO A 44 -13.51 6.65 12.94
N LEU A 45 -12.57 7.54 12.66
CA LEU A 45 -11.88 7.56 11.37
C LEU A 45 -11.07 6.26 11.14
N GLY A 46 -10.26 5.86 12.12
CA GLY A 46 -9.48 4.62 12.07
C GLY A 46 -10.35 3.38 11.89
N PHE A 47 -11.50 3.33 12.60
CA PHE A 47 -12.47 2.25 12.41
C PHE A 47 -13.10 2.25 11.01
N ALA A 48 -13.41 3.42 10.46
CA ALA A 48 -13.96 3.52 9.11
C ALA A 48 -12.96 3.04 8.04
N LEU A 49 -11.67 3.39 8.17
CA LEU A 49 -10.60 2.90 7.31
C LEU A 49 -10.41 1.37 7.45
N PHE A 50 -10.47 0.84 8.67
CA PHE A 50 -10.43 -0.61 8.92
C PHE A 50 -11.58 -1.33 8.22
N VAL A 51 -12.81 -0.83 8.32
CA VAL A 51 -13.99 -1.40 7.65
C VAL A 51 -13.81 -1.40 6.13
N GLY A 52 -13.26 -0.31 5.57
CA GLY A 52 -12.90 -0.24 4.15
C GLY A 52 -11.87 -1.30 3.77
N ALA A 53 -10.74 -1.38 4.49
CA ALA A 53 -9.68 -2.36 4.22
C ALA A 53 -10.20 -3.82 4.36
N ALA A 54 -11.04 -4.10 5.35
CA ALA A 54 -11.70 -5.40 5.49
C ALA A 54 -12.59 -5.72 4.28
N ALA A 55 -13.34 -4.73 3.78
CA ALA A 55 -14.17 -4.89 2.58
C ALA A 55 -13.32 -5.20 1.34
N SER A 56 -12.14 -4.58 1.19
CA SER A 56 -11.19 -4.90 0.11
C SER A 56 -10.74 -6.35 0.16
N ILE A 57 -10.28 -6.82 1.34
CA ILE A 57 -9.82 -8.20 1.52
C ILE A 57 -10.95 -9.20 1.24
N LEU A 58 -12.15 -8.94 1.77
CA LEU A 58 -13.31 -9.78 1.51
C LEU A 58 -13.70 -9.80 0.03
N ALA A 59 -13.70 -8.65 -0.63
CA ALA A 59 -13.99 -8.57 -2.06
C ALA A 59 -12.96 -9.36 -2.89
N MET A 60 -11.68 -9.23 -2.61
CA MET A 60 -10.62 -10.01 -3.27
C MET A 60 -10.78 -11.51 -3.03
N ALA A 61 -11.09 -11.94 -1.80
CA ALA A 61 -11.25 -13.35 -1.46
C ALA A 61 -12.49 -13.98 -2.12
N LEU A 62 -13.62 -13.26 -2.14
CA LEU A 62 -14.89 -13.77 -2.64
C LEU A 62 -15.05 -13.61 -4.15
N LEU A 63 -14.63 -12.47 -4.68
CA LEU A 63 -14.85 -12.05 -6.06
C LEU A 63 -13.61 -12.17 -6.95
N GLY A 64 -12.40 -12.32 -6.35
CA GLY A 64 -11.16 -12.47 -7.11
C GLY A 64 -11.22 -13.67 -8.08
N ARG A 65 -11.92 -14.75 -7.72
CA ARG A 65 -12.15 -15.90 -8.62
C ARG A 65 -13.02 -15.56 -9.84
N ILE A 66 -13.80 -14.49 -9.77
CA ILE A 66 -14.58 -14.00 -10.90
C ILE A 66 -13.67 -13.34 -11.93
N ALA A 67 -12.56 -12.75 -11.51
CA ALA A 67 -11.53 -12.19 -12.39
C ALA A 67 -10.97 -13.23 -13.39
N ASP A 68 -10.93 -14.51 -12.98
CA ASP A 68 -10.47 -15.61 -13.84
C ASP A 68 -11.54 -16.07 -14.85
N ARG A 69 -12.82 -15.76 -14.60
CA ARG A 69 -13.97 -16.18 -15.44
C ARG A 69 -14.46 -15.11 -16.40
N LEU A 70 -14.23 -13.83 -16.05
CA LEU A 70 -14.60 -12.70 -16.89
C LEU A 70 -13.47 -12.37 -17.88
N ASP A 71 -13.87 -11.79 -19.03
CA ASP A 71 -12.91 -11.11 -19.90
C ASP A 71 -12.18 -10.01 -19.11
N ARG A 72 -10.86 -9.93 -19.25
CA ARG A 72 -10.00 -9.00 -18.51
C ARG A 72 -10.46 -7.55 -18.63
N ARG A 73 -10.92 -7.16 -19.81
CA ARG A 73 -11.46 -5.82 -20.08
C ARG A 73 -12.73 -5.56 -19.29
N GLN A 74 -13.68 -6.50 -19.30
CA GLN A 74 -14.95 -6.36 -18.58
C GLN A 74 -14.71 -6.25 -17.07
N PHE A 75 -13.81 -7.06 -16.53
CA PHE A 75 -13.46 -7.03 -15.12
C PHE A 75 -12.84 -5.68 -14.72
N LEU A 76 -11.88 -5.17 -15.50
CA LEU A 76 -11.25 -3.88 -15.26
C LEU A 76 -12.22 -2.70 -15.39
N VAL A 77 -13.08 -2.69 -16.41
CA VAL A 77 -14.10 -1.63 -16.58
C VAL A 77 -15.09 -1.64 -15.43
N ALA A 78 -15.58 -2.83 -15.01
CA ALA A 78 -16.52 -2.94 -13.91
C ALA A 78 -15.90 -2.50 -12.57
N SER A 79 -14.71 -3.00 -12.24
CA SER A 79 -14.02 -2.62 -11.01
C SER A 79 -13.67 -1.13 -10.98
N ALA A 80 -13.17 -0.56 -12.08
CA ALA A 80 -12.89 0.86 -12.20
C ALA A 80 -14.15 1.73 -12.11
N GLY A 81 -15.27 1.28 -12.69
CA GLY A 81 -16.56 1.98 -12.60
C GLY A 81 -17.10 2.05 -11.18
N VAL A 82 -17.09 0.91 -10.45
CA VAL A 82 -17.48 0.87 -9.03
C VAL A 82 -16.50 1.66 -8.17
N PHE A 83 -15.19 1.64 -8.50
CA PHE A 83 -14.19 2.47 -7.83
C PHE A 83 -14.51 3.96 -7.97
N GLY A 84 -14.88 4.40 -9.20
CA GLY A 84 -15.36 5.76 -9.45
C GLY A 84 -16.61 6.12 -8.65
N ALA A 85 -17.57 5.20 -8.51
CA ALA A 85 -18.74 5.40 -7.65
C ALA A 85 -18.34 5.59 -6.17
N GLY A 86 -17.35 4.85 -5.67
CA GLY A 86 -16.77 5.05 -4.35
C GLY A 86 -16.13 6.43 -4.17
N ILE A 87 -15.41 6.94 -5.19
CA ILE A 87 -14.83 8.30 -5.19
C ILE A 87 -15.94 9.36 -5.13
N VAL A 88 -16.99 9.21 -5.93
CA VAL A 88 -18.18 10.09 -5.86
C VAL A 88 -18.82 10.02 -4.48
N GLY A 89 -18.96 8.82 -3.90
CA GLY A 89 -19.45 8.62 -2.55
C GLY A 89 -18.66 9.42 -1.50
N LEU A 90 -17.31 9.42 -1.58
CA LEU A 90 -16.46 10.23 -0.70
C LEU A 90 -16.69 11.74 -0.88
N ALA A 91 -16.79 12.20 -2.13
CA ALA A 91 -17.04 13.61 -2.43
C ALA A 91 -18.41 14.10 -1.91
N LEU A 92 -19.42 13.23 -1.92
CA LEU A 92 -20.79 13.56 -1.52
C LEU A 92 -21.10 13.23 -0.07
N THR A 93 -20.17 12.61 0.66
CA THR A 93 -20.42 12.19 2.04
C THR A 93 -20.69 13.39 2.94
N GLY A 94 -21.70 13.24 3.80
CA GLY A 94 -22.11 14.27 4.77
C GLY A 94 -22.39 13.70 6.17
N SER A 95 -22.14 12.39 6.37
CA SER A 95 -22.33 11.72 7.66
C SER A 95 -21.39 10.52 7.79
N TYR A 96 -21.20 10.06 9.02
CA TYR A 96 -20.39 8.87 9.29
C TYR A 96 -20.93 7.61 8.59
N LYS A 97 -22.25 7.45 8.52
CA LYS A 97 -22.88 6.31 7.82
C LYS A 97 -22.59 6.32 6.32
N THR A 98 -22.71 7.49 5.67
CA THR A 98 -22.40 7.64 4.25
C THR A 98 -20.89 7.49 3.98
N LEU A 99 -20.03 7.89 4.91
CA LEU A 99 -18.60 7.64 4.83
C LEU A 99 -18.29 6.15 4.85
N LEU A 100 -18.88 5.38 5.79
CA LEU A 100 -18.70 3.92 5.85
C LEU A 100 -19.12 3.26 4.53
N ALA A 101 -20.29 3.62 3.99
CA ALA A 101 -20.78 3.09 2.73
C ALA A 101 -19.85 3.43 1.55
N ALA A 102 -19.34 4.68 1.50
CA ALA A 102 -18.40 5.12 0.48
C ALA A 102 -17.07 4.38 0.58
N LEU A 103 -16.52 4.21 1.80
CA LEU A 103 -15.26 3.49 2.01
C LEU A 103 -15.38 2.00 1.70
N VAL A 104 -16.48 1.34 2.09
CA VAL A 104 -16.73 -0.07 1.73
C VAL A 104 -16.74 -0.23 0.22
N THR A 105 -17.50 0.62 -0.49
CA THR A 105 -17.59 0.58 -1.96
C THR A 105 -16.24 0.85 -2.61
N LEU A 106 -15.54 1.90 -2.16
CA LEU A 106 -14.26 2.32 -2.66
C LEU A 106 -13.19 1.24 -2.51
N TYR A 107 -12.99 0.78 -1.27
CA TYR A 107 -11.94 -0.18 -0.96
C TYR A 107 -12.20 -1.56 -1.59
N ALA A 108 -13.44 -2.04 -1.57
CA ALA A 108 -13.80 -3.28 -2.24
C ALA A 108 -13.49 -3.23 -3.74
N ALA A 109 -13.90 -2.14 -4.40
CA ALA A 109 -13.66 -1.96 -5.84
C ALA A 109 -12.18 -1.72 -6.14
N SER A 110 -11.45 -0.97 -5.29
CA SER A 110 -10.02 -0.73 -5.47
C SER A 110 -9.21 -2.02 -5.36
N GLY A 111 -9.56 -2.92 -4.42
CA GLY A 111 -8.91 -4.23 -4.32
C GLY A 111 -9.13 -5.10 -5.57
N LEU A 112 -10.36 -5.10 -6.12
CA LEU A 112 -10.64 -5.80 -7.38
C LEU A 112 -9.91 -5.16 -8.57
N TYR A 113 -9.84 -3.83 -8.61
CA TYR A 113 -9.08 -3.10 -9.63
C TYR A 113 -7.60 -3.45 -9.57
N ASP A 114 -7.02 -3.48 -8.37
CA ASP A 114 -5.62 -3.88 -8.14
C ASP A 114 -5.35 -5.31 -8.64
N VAL A 115 -6.20 -6.27 -8.28
CA VAL A 115 -6.14 -7.64 -8.82
C VAL A 115 -6.18 -7.63 -10.36
N GLY A 116 -7.05 -6.82 -10.95
CA GLY A 116 -7.23 -6.74 -12.40
C GLY A 116 -6.00 -6.22 -13.14
N ILE A 117 -5.42 -5.09 -12.68
CA ILE A 117 -4.23 -4.50 -13.32
C ILE A 117 -2.99 -5.37 -13.13
N ASN A 118 -2.81 -5.98 -11.96
CA ASN A 118 -1.70 -6.91 -11.70
C ASN A 118 -1.81 -8.18 -12.56
N ALA A 119 -3.00 -8.76 -12.69
CA ALA A 119 -3.22 -9.90 -13.56
C ALA A 119 -2.96 -9.56 -15.06
N ALA A 120 -3.40 -8.38 -15.52
CA ALA A 120 -3.12 -7.92 -16.88
C ALA A 120 -1.61 -7.69 -17.10
N ALA A 121 -0.88 -7.23 -16.08
CA ALA A 121 0.56 -7.08 -16.13
C ALA A 121 1.28 -8.43 -16.27
N VAL A 122 0.84 -9.45 -15.52
CA VAL A 122 1.34 -10.82 -15.64
C VAL A 122 1.08 -11.40 -17.03
N ASP A 123 -0.13 -11.19 -17.58
CA ASP A 123 -0.50 -11.64 -18.94
C ASP A 123 0.40 -10.96 -19.99
N LEU A 124 0.71 -9.66 -19.83
CA LEU A 124 1.65 -8.93 -20.69
C LEU A 124 3.07 -9.51 -20.59
N GLU A 125 3.59 -9.74 -19.38
CA GLU A 125 4.92 -10.31 -19.17
C GLU A 125 5.05 -11.70 -19.83
N LYS A 126 4.05 -12.56 -19.64
CA LYS A 126 4.01 -13.90 -20.25
C LYS A 126 3.95 -13.83 -21.78
N SER A 127 3.18 -12.92 -22.34
CA SER A 127 3.01 -12.79 -23.79
C SER A 127 4.21 -12.19 -24.51
N THR A 128 5.00 -11.36 -23.80
CA THR A 128 6.16 -10.64 -24.36
C THR A 128 7.51 -11.23 -23.97
N GLY A 129 7.57 -12.06 -22.92
CA GLY A 129 8.82 -12.56 -22.33
C GLY A 129 9.65 -11.49 -21.59
N ARG A 130 9.09 -10.27 -21.40
CA ARG A 130 9.76 -9.14 -20.74
C ARG A 130 9.22 -8.93 -19.35
N ARG A 131 10.01 -8.33 -18.46
CA ARG A 131 9.63 -8.00 -17.08
C ARG A 131 9.24 -6.52 -16.98
N PHE A 132 8.01 -6.23 -16.56
CA PHE A 132 7.47 -4.86 -16.44
C PHE A 132 6.98 -4.52 -15.04
N MET A 133 6.76 -5.51 -14.18
CA MET A 133 6.11 -5.34 -12.89
C MET A 133 6.79 -4.26 -12.03
N THR A 134 8.12 -4.26 -11.97
CA THR A 134 8.88 -3.24 -11.21
C THR A 134 8.61 -1.82 -11.72
N LEU A 135 8.54 -1.64 -13.05
CA LEU A 135 8.28 -0.32 -13.64
C LEU A 135 6.83 0.12 -13.43
N LEU A 136 5.89 -0.81 -13.47
CA LEU A 136 4.47 -0.54 -13.19
C LEU A 136 4.26 -0.11 -11.74
N HIS A 137 4.91 -0.79 -10.77
CA HIS A 137 4.88 -0.35 -9.37
C HIS A 137 5.62 0.98 -9.14
N ALA A 138 6.66 1.28 -9.92
CA ALA A 138 7.28 2.61 -9.90
C ALA A 138 6.31 3.69 -10.41
N ALA A 139 5.50 3.39 -11.44
CA ALA A 139 4.44 4.28 -11.90
C ALA A 139 3.37 4.52 -10.82
N PHE A 140 3.00 3.48 -10.05
CA PHE A 140 2.14 3.64 -8.86
C PHE A 140 2.76 4.62 -7.86
N SER A 141 4.01 4.43 -7.46
CA SER A 141 4.68 5.31 -6.49
C SER A 141 4.79 6.75 -7.00
N GLY A 142 5.14 6.92 -8.29
CA GLY A 142 5.17 8.24 -8.93
C GLY A 142 3.79 8.91 -8.98
N GLY A 143 2.76 8.11 -9.24
CA GLY A 143 1.37 8.55 -9.18
C GLY A 143 0.98 9.01 -7.78
N ALA A 144 1.36 8.28 -6.74
CA ALA A 144 1.06 8.64 -5.35
C ALA A 144 1.70 9.98 -4.95
N VAL A 145 2.96 10.19 -5.34
CA VAL A 145 3.63 11.50 -5.16
C VAL A 145 2.88 12.60 -5.91
N ALA A 146 2.55 12.38 -7.18
CA ALA A 146 1.84 13.36 -8.01
C ALA A 146 0.44 13.68 -7.43
N GLY A 147 -0.29 12.64 -7.00
CA GLY A 147 -1.60 12.79 -6.37
C GLY A 147 -1.55 13.58 -5.07
N ALA A 148 -0.59 13.26 -4.19
CA ALA A 148 -0.41 13.98 -2.93
C ALA A 148 -0.08 15.47 -3.17
N LEU A 149 0.90 15.75 -4.02
CA LEU A 149 1.32 17.14 -4.29
C LEU A 149 0.24 17.93 -5.00
N SER A 150 -0.44 17.34 -6.00
CA SER A 150 -1.53 18.03 -6.72
C SER A 150 -2.71 18.32 -5.80
N ALA A 151 -3.12 17.37 -4.96
CA ALA A 151 -4.17 17.58 -3.97
C ALA A 151 -3.80 18.68 -2.97
N GLY A 152 -2.57 18.65 -2.44
CA GLY A 152 -2.06 19.69 -1.54
C GLY A 152 -2.03 21.07 -2.17
N ALA A 153 -1.63 21.17 -3.44
CA ALA A 153 -1.61 22.44 -4.19
C ALA A 153 -3.04 22.96 -4.46
N MET A 154 -3.97 22.08 -4.86
CA MET A 154 -5.38 22.47 -5.07
C MET A 154 -6.03 22.98 -3.79
N LEU A 155 -5.79 22.27 -2.64
CA LEU A 155 -6.27 22.73 -1.34
C LEU A 155 -5.63 24.07 -0.92
N ALA A 156 -4.32 24.24 -1.17
CA ALA A 156 -3.63 25.52 -0.90
C ALA A 156 -4.16 26.67 -1.75
N ALA A 157 -4.65 26.38 -2.96
CA ALA A 157 -5.34 27.35 -3.84
C ALA A 157 -6.81 27.62 -3.41
N GLY A 158 -7.26 27.04 -2.29
CA GLY A 158 -8.62 27.25 -1.77
C GLY A 158 -9.70 26.34 -2.37
N MET A 159 -9.31 25.32 -3.16
CA MET A 159 -10.26 24.37 -3.72
C MET A 159 -10.85 23.47 -2.60
N ASN A 160 -12.16 23.28 -2.62
CA ASN A 160 -12.81 22.38 -1.69
C ASN A 160 -12.40 20.92 -1.98
N TYR A 161 -12.08 20.16 -0.96
CA TYR A 161 -11.66 18.75 -1.05
C TYR A 161 -12.61 17.86 -1.87
N ARG A 162 -13.91 18.16 -1.88
CA ARG A 162 -14.92 17.45 -2.68
C ARG A 162 -14.65 17.57 -4.16
N PHE A 163 -14.28 18.76 -4.64
CA PHE A 163 -13.93 18.96 -6.05
C PHE A 163 -12.59 18.30 -6.40
N VAL A 164 -11.65 18.23 -5.45
CA VAL A 164 -10.40 17.48 -5.65
C VAL A 164 -10.70 15.99 -5.85
N TYR A 165 -11.58 15.38 -5.01
CA TYR A 165 -12.03 14.00 -5.25
C TYR A 165 -12.70 13.83 -6.61
N LEU A 166 -13.62 14.71 -6.99
CA LEU A 166 -14.30 14.63 -8.30
C LEU A 166 -13.33 14.81 -9.47
N GLY A 167 -12.29 15.65 -9.31
CA GLY A 167 -11.24 15.84 -10.31
C GLY A 167 -10.48 14.58 -10.66
N VAL A 168 -10.33 13.66 -9.70
CA VAL A 168 -9.68 12.34 -9.92
C VAL A 168 -10.48 11.45 -10.88
N LEU A 169 -11.77 11.72 -11.08
CA LEU A 169 -12.57 10.97 -12.05
C LEU A 169 -12.13 11.21 -13.50
N LEU A 170 -11.49 12.33 -13.80
CA LEU A 170 -10.98 12.62 -15.15
C LEU A 170 -9.90 11.60 -15.57
N PRO A 171 -8.79 11.41 -14.83
CA PRO A 171 -7.82 10.39 -15.17
C PRO A 171 -8.39 8.96 -15.06
N LEU A 172 -9.34 8.68 -14.16
CA LEU A 172 -10.04 7.40 -14.12
C LEU A 172 -10.83 7.14 -15.41
N GLY A 173 -11.57 8.14 -15.90
CA GLY A 173 -12.29 8.07 -17.16
C GLY A 173 -11.36 7.80 -18.34
N ALA A 174 -10.19 8.43 -18.37
CA ALA A 174 -9.17 8.16 -19.37
C ALA A 174 -8.68 6.70 -19.32
N VAL A 175 -8.40 6.16 -18.12
CA VAL A 175 -8.03 4.74 -17.94
C VAL A 175 -9.16 3.81 -18.42
N ILE A 176 -10.42 4.06 -18.04
CA ILE A 176 -11.57 3.26 -18.50
C ILE A 176 -11.65 3.28 -20.02
N LEU A 177 -11.52 4.45 -20.64
CA LEU A 177 -11.52 4.60 -22.10
C LEU A 177 -10.38 3.78 -22.74
N MET A 178 -9.15 3.89 -22.21
CA MET A 178 -8.01 3.12 -22.71
C MET A 178 -8.25 1.61 -22.56
N VAL A 179 -8.82 1.15 -21.44
CA VAL A 179 -9.17 -0.27 -21.21
C VAL A 179 -10.19 -0.73 -22.24
N THR A 180 -11.24 0.07 -22.53
CA THR A 180 -12.28 -0.30 -23.51
C THR A 180 -11.74 -0.42 -24.93
N LEU A 181 -10.74 0.37 -25.28
CA LEU A 181 -10.10 0.39 -26.61
C LEU A 181 -8.99 -0.67 -26.75
N THR A 182 -8.52 -1.28 -25.63
CA THR A 182 -7.39 -2.22 -25.64
C THR A 182 -7.88 -3.67 -25.80
N ARG A 183 -7.13 -4.45 -26.58
CA ARG A 183 -7.26 -5.90 -26.66
C ARG A 183 -6.30 -6.55 -25.68
N PHE A 184 -6.84 -7.34 -24.75
CA PHE A 184 -6.05 -8.10 -23.80
C PHE A 184 -5.65 -9.45 -24.39
N PRO A 185 -4.46 -9.99 -24.07
CA PRO A 185 -4.11 -11.36 -24.40
C PRO A 185 -5.04 -12.32 -23.64
N PRO A 186 -5.19 -13.58 -24.10
CA PRO A 186 -5.91 -14.59 -23.33
C PRO A 186 -5.31 -14.71 -21.94
N SER A 187 -6.19 -14.84 -20.94
CA SER A 187 -5.76 -15.04 -19.55
C SER A 187 -4.89 -16.30 -19.47
N ALA A 188 -3.70 -16.17 -18.90
CA ALA A 188 -2.90 -17.36 -18.60
C ALA A 188 -3.65 -18.12 -17.51
N GLU A 189 -4.11 -19.36 -17.80
CA GLU A 189 -4.75 -20.22 -16.81
C GLU A 189 -3.94 -20.17 -15.51
N SER A 190 -4.61 -19.79 -14.43
CA SER A 190 -4.01 -19.79 -13.10
C SER A 190 -3.73 -21.26 -12.70
N LEU A 191 -2.49 -21.68 -12.83
CA LEU A 191 -1.98 -22.98 -12.33
C LEU A 191 -2.04 -23.10 -10.78
N GLU A 192 -2.74 -22.19 -10.11
CA GLU A 192 -2.86 -22.15 -8.65
C GLU A 192 -4.05 -22.93 -8.09
N ARG A 193 -4.22 -24.18 -8.48
CA ARG A 193 -4.81 -25.18 -7.57
C ARG A 193 -3.71 -25.84 -6.74
N ALA A 194 -2.86 -25.05 -6.07
CA ALA A 194 -1.90 -25.57 -5.10
C ALA A 194 -2.63 -25.89 -3.80
N LYS A 195 -3.03 -27.14 -3.70
CA LYS A 195 -3.27 -27.99 -2.53
C LYS A 195 -3.38 -27.26 -1.17
N GLU A 196 -4.60 -27.04 -0.76
CA GLU A 196 -5.03 -26.52 0.55
C GLU A 196 -4.52 -27.39 1.75
N ILE A 197 -4.20 -28.65 1.50
CA ILE A 197 -3.83 -29.67 2.51
C ILE A 197 -2.42 -29.47 3.09
N GLU A 198 -1.52 -28.75 2.42
CA GLU A 198 -0.14 -28.58 2.86
C GLU A 198 0.17 -27.30 3.63
N ARG A 199 -0.76 -26.33 3.66
CA ARG A 199 -0.59 -25.06 4.40
C ARG A 199 -0.44 -25.26 5.91
N SER A 200 -1.11 -26.23 6.51
CA SER A 200 -1.14 -26.44 7.96
C SER A 200 0.25 -26.65 8.59
N ARG A 201 1.20 -27.26 7.88
CA ARG A 201 2.58 -27.44 8.37
C ARG A 201 3.43 -26.17 8.31
N LEU A 202 3.15 -25.27 7.37
CA LEU A 202 3.88 -24.01 7.22
C LEU A 202 3.55 -23.02 8.35
N TYR A 203 2.34 -23.06 8.90
CA TYR A 203 1.95 -22.28 10.09
C TYR A 203 2.70 -22.67 11.38
N ARG A 204 3.53 -23.74 11.36
CA ARG A 204 4.40 -24.18 12.45
C ARG A 204 5.89 -23.92 12.16
N ASN A 205 6.21 -23.36 11.00
CA ASN A 205 7.59 -23.02 10.64
C ASN A 205 7.98 -21.69 11.30
N VAL A 206 8.66 -21.76 12.44
CA VAL A 206 9.01 -20.60 13.25
C VAL A 206 9.82 -19.55 12.44
N PRO A 207 10.86 -19.89 11.66
CA PRO A 207 11.54 -18.91 10.80
C PRO A 207 10.60 -18.19 9.82
N LEU A 208 9.68 -18.92 9.19
CA LEU A 208 8.70 -18.33 8.27
C LEU A 208 7.74 -17.38 8.99
N LEU A 209 7.29 -17.76 10.21
CA LEU A 209 6.44 -16.90 11.03
C LEU A 209 7.16 -15.64 11.51
N LEU A 210 8.46 -15.71 11.80
CA LEU A 210 9.28 -14.53 12.14
C LEU A 210 9.35 -13.55 10.96
N VAL A 211 9.58 -14.07 9.74
CA VAL A 211 9.61 -13.26 8.52
C VAL A 211 8.23 -12.67 8.22
N ALA A 212 7.16 -13.43 8.40
CA ALA A 212 5.79 -12.96 8.25
C ALA A 212 5.45 -11.85 9.27
N ALA A 213 5.89 -11.99 10.54
CA ALA A 213 5.71 -10.97 11.55
C ALA A 213 6.48 -9.68 11.23
N ILE A 214 7.71 -9.78 10.69
CA ILE A 214 8.48 -8.61 10.21
C ILE A 214 7.72 -7.88 9.11
N ALA A 215 7.16 -8.59 8.14
CA ALA A 215 6.38 -7.98 7.08
C ALA A 215 5.06 -7.38 7.59
N THR A 216 4.41 -8.02 8.57
CA THR A 216 3.21 -7.49 9.21
C THR A 216 3.48 -6.13 9.87
N LEU A 217 4.60 -6.02 10.60
CA LEU A 217 5.01 -4.77 11.26
C LEU A 217 5.36 -3.67 10.24
N GLU A 218 5.98 -4.04 9.14
CA GLU A 218 6.29 -3.10 8.06
C GLU A 218 5.01 -2.60 7.39
N LEU A 219 4.12 -3.49 6.93
CA LEU A 219 2.87 -3.11 6.27
C LEU A 219 1.91 -2.35 7.20
N LEU A 220 1.96 -2.63 8.51
CA LEU A 220 1.29 -1.83 9.53
C LEU A 220 1.85 -0.40 9.52
N SER A 221 3.17 -0.26 9.57
CA SER A 221 3.84 1.05 9.59
C SER A 221 3.66 1.82 8.26
N GLU A 222 3.68 1.13 7.11
CA GLU A 222 3.39 1.73 5.79
C GLU A 222 1.95 2.29 5.77
N GLY A 223 0.97 1.50 6.21
CA GLY A 223 -0.43 1.93 6.31
C GLY A 223 -0.64 3.09 7.30
N GLU A 224 0.08 3.10 8.42
CA GLU A 224 0.07 4.22 9.37
C GLU A 224 0.61 5.51 8.73
N MET A 225 1.75 5.43 8.05
CA MET A 225 2.33 6.57 7.35
C MET A 225 1.40 7.09 6.25
N GLU A 226 0.80 6.21 5.47
CA GLU A 226 -0.11 6.58 4.38
C GLU A 226 -1.35 7.33 4.89
N HIS A 227 -2.01 6.83 5.94
CA HIS A 227 -3.26 7.41 6.39
C HIS A 227 -3.09 8.57 7.38
N TRP A 228 -2.04 8.56 8.21
CA TRP A 228 -1.94 9.45 9.35
C TRP A 228 -0.84 10.52 9.25
N SER A 229 0.15 10.38 8.34
CA SER A 229 1.23 11.38 8.22
C SER A 229 0.69 12.77 7.82
N GLY A 230 -0.22 12.82 6.83
CA GLY A 230 -0.85 14.06 6.40
C GLY A 230 -1.76 14.66 7.48
N ILE A 231 -2.54 13.82 8.17
CA ILE A 231 -3.40 14.25 9.29
C ILE A 231 -2.54 14.81 10.44
N TYR A 232 -1.42 14.15 10.77
CA TYR A 232 -0.51 14.61 11.81
C TYR A 232 0.04 16.02 11.50
N LEU A 233 0.53 16.23 10.29
CA LEU A 233 1.05 17.54 9.88
C LEU A 233 -0.06 18.61 9.86
N ARG A 234 -1.25 18.28 9.35
CA ARG A 234 -2.37 19.21 9.20
C ARG A 234 -3.08 19.54 10.51
N GLN A 235 -3.45 18.52 11.29
CA GLN A 235 -4.31 18.68 12.47
C GLN A 235 -3.50 18.79 13.76
N SER A 236 -2.43 17.99 13.95
CA SER A 236 -1.65 18.03 15.19
C SER A 236 -0.60 19.14 15.22
N LEU A 237 -0.02 19.48 14.05
CA LEU A 237 0.94 20.57 13.93
C LEU A 237 0.36 21.84 13.31
N ALA A 238 -0.91 21.84 12.91
CA ALA A 238 -1.63 22.97 12.30
C ALA A 238 -0.94 23.56 11.05
N LEU A 239 -0.30 22.72 10.24
CA LEU A 239 0.46 23.16 9.07
C LEU A 239 -0.44 23.31 7.83
N PRO A 240 -0.04 24.17 6.87
CA PRO A 240 -0.76 24.38 5.61
C PRO A 240 -0.92 23.08 4.80
N ALA A 241 -1.92 23.05 3.91
CA ALA A 241 -2.28 21.87 3.12
C ALA A 241 -1.12 21.29 2.31
N LEU A 242 -0.33 22.14 1.65
CA LEU A 242 0.82 21.71 0.85
C LEU A 242 1.92 21.06 1.72
N VAL A 243 2.14 21.57 2.94
CA VAL A 243 3.08 20.96 3.89
C VAL A 243 2.52 19.62 4.42
N GLY A 244 1.22 19.55 4.69
CA GLY A 244 0.56 18.27 5.03
C GLY A 244 0.70 17.21 3.94
N ALA A 245 0.54 17.63 2.68
CA ALA A 245 0.74 16.76 1.51
C ALA A 245 2.19 16.29 1.35
N SER A 246 3.18 17.10 1.76
CA SER A 246 4.60 16.71 1.69
C SER A 246 4.93 15.49 2.55
N GLY A 247 4.21 15.25 3.66
CA GLY A 247 4.38 14.06 4.49
C GLY A 247 4.15 12.77 3.71
N VAL A 248 3.01 12.70 3.02
CA VAL A 248 2.64 11.57 2.15
C VAL A 248 3.59 11.48 0.94
N ALA A 249 3.83 12.61 0.25
CA ALA A 249 4.65 12.63 -0.95
C ALA A 249 6.10 12.20 -0.69
N VAL A 250 6.72 12.73 0.38
CA VAL A 250 8.10 12.39 0.75
C VAL A 250 8.22 10.93 1.17
N PHE A 251 7.24 10.41 1.92
CA PHE A 251 7.21 9.00 2.30
C PHE A 251 7.18 8.10 1.05
N HIS A 252 6.24 8.31 0.12
CA HIS A 252 6.15 7.50 -1.11
C HIS A 252 7.36 7.67 -2.03
N ALA A 253 7.92 8.89 -2.14
CA ALA A 253 9.16 9.11 -2.89
C ALA A 253 10.35 8.36 -2.28
N ALA A 254 10.46 8.39 -0.94
CA ALA A 254 11.48 7.65 -0.20
C ALA A 254 11.33 6.14 -0.37
N MET A 255 10.10 5.63 -0.31
CA MET A 255 9.80 4.22 -0.60
C MET A 255 10.22 3.82 -2.02
N ALA A 256 9.90 4.64 -3.03
CA ALA A 256 10.29 4.36 -4.42
C ALA A 256 11.81 4.32 -4.59
N VAL A 257 12.52 5.34 -4.09
CA VAL A 257 14.00 5.42 -4.17
C VAL A 257 14.65 4.30 -3.38
N GLY A 258 14.17 4.02 -2.17
CA GLY A 258 14.70 2.98 -1.32
C GLY A 258 14.52 1.57 -1.92
N ARG A 259 13.39 1.28 -2.59
CA ARG A 259 13.16 0.02 -3.32
C ARG A 259 14.20 -0.19 -4.43
N LEU A 260 14.60 0.87 -5.14
CA LEU A 260 15.67 0.79 -6.14
C LEU A 260 17.04 0.48 -5.49
N GLY A 261 17.31 0.99 -4.30
CA GLY A 261 18.54 0.75 -3.53
C GLY A 261 18.57 -0.58 -2.77
N ALA A 262 17.41 -1.20 -2.53
CA ALA A 262 17.28 -2.38 -1.67
C ALA A 262 18.12 -3.57 -2.15
N ALA A 263 18.15 -3.83 -3.47
CA ALA A 263 18.96 -4.90 -4.04
C ALA A 263 20.47 -4.68 -3.76
N GLY A 264 20.96 -3.44 -3.91
CA GLY A 264 22.35 -3.08 -3.59
C GLY A 264 22.68 -3.24 -2.09
N ALA A 265 21.74 -2.88 -1.20
CA ALA A 265 21.89 -3.09 0.23
C ALA A 265 21.98 -4.59 0.57
N VAL A 266 21.14 -5.42 -0.03
CA VAL A 266 21.16 -6.88 0.15
C VAL A 266 22.47 -7.49 -0.36
N LEU A 267 22.94 -7.08 -1.55
CA LEU A 267 24.21 -7.57 -2.09
C LEU A 267 25.40 -7.21 -1.20
N ARG A 268 25.38 -6.02 -0.58
CA ARG A 268 26.50 -5.54 0.26
C ARG A 268 26.46 -6.08 1.69
N PHE A 269 25.28 -6.16 2.30
CA PHE A 269 25.13 -6.43 3.73
C PHE A 269 24.45 -7.77 4.03
N GLY A 270 23.80 -8.40 3.02
CA GLY A 270 22.95 -9.57 3.18
C GLY A 270 21.57 -9.25 3.76
N ASN A 271 20.61 -10.18 3.57
CA ASN A 271 19.21 -10.02 3.99
C ASN A 271 19.08 -9.62 5.46
N HIS A 272 19.77 -10.33 6.33
CA HIS A 272 19.66 -10.14 7.78
C HIS A 272 20.10 -8.75 8.25
N ARG A 273 21.29 -8.27 7.83
CA ARG A 273 21.77 -6.95 8.23
C ARG A 273 20.95 -5.82 7.63
N THR A 274 20.38 -6.04 6.43
CA THR A 274 19.47 -5.10 5.79
C THR A 274 18.20 -4.94 6.62
N LEU A 275 17.59 -6.04 7.10
CA LEU A 275 16.41 -5.99 7.96
C LEU A 275 16.71 -5.34 9.32
N LEU A 276 17.86 -5.65 9.93
CA LEU A 276 18.30 -5.00 11.19
C LEU A 276 18.41 -3.48 11.02
N GLY A 277 19.14 -3.05 9.98
CA GLY A 277 19.31 -1.63 9.68
C GLY A 277 17.99 -0.93 9.40
N ALA A 278 17.11 -1.57 8.62
CA ALA A 278 15.79 -1.04 8.30
C ALA A 278 14.95 -0.81 9.57
N GLY A 279 14.90 -1.78 10.49
CA GLY A 279 14.16 -1.62 11.75
C GLY A 279 14.66 -0.46 12.60
N LEU A 280 16.00 -0.34 12.79
CA LEU A 280 16.59 0.74 13.57
C LEU A 280 16.40 2.11 12.91
N LEU A 281 16.57 2.20 11.59
CA LEU A 281 16.39 3.45 10.85
C LEU A 281 14.92 3.89 10.86
N ALA A 282 13.96 2.96 10.71
CA ALA A 282 12.55 3.28 10.81
C ALA A 282 12.18 3.80 12.21
N ALA A 283 12.63 3.11 13.27
CA ALA A 283 12.44 3.56 14.64
C ALA A 283 13.06 4.94 14.89
N GLY A 284 14.31 5.14 14.48
CA GLY A 284 15.04 6.42 14.65
C GLY A 284 14.42 7.56 13.84
N GLY A 285 14.01 7.30 12.58
CA GLY A 285 13.34 8.29 11.74
C GLY A 285 12.02 8.76 12.33
N MET A 286 11.18 7.83 12.79
CA MET A 286 9.92 8.20 13.44
C MET A 286 10.17 8.86 14.79
N ALA A 287 11.10 8.39 15.61
CA ALA A 287 11.47 9.03 16.87
C ALA A 287 11.93 10.48 16.64
N LEU A 288 12.72 10.75 15.60
CA LEU A 288 13.09 12.12 15.20
C LEU A 288 11.85 12.96 14.88
N SER A 289 10.93 12.45 14.04
CA SER A 289 9.69 13.15 13.70
C SER A 289 8.85 13.48 14.93
N LEU A 290 8.79 12.57 15.89
CA LEU A 290 8.00 12.75 17.10
C LEU A 290 8.72 13.57 18.19
N ALA A 291 10.04 13.72 18.14
CA ALA A 291 10.82 14.50 19.12
C ALA A 291 10.71 16.01 18.88
N THR A 292 10.27 16.45 17.71
CA THR A 292 10.23 17.86 17.32
C THR A 292 8.84 18.30 16.84
N ARG A 293 8.66 19.61 16.67
CA ARG A 293 7.53 20.22 15.95
C ARG A 293 7.99 21.01 14.72
N GLU A 294 9.28 21.05 14.45
CA GLU A 294 9.86 21.75 13.30
C GLU A 294 9.53 20.98 12.01
N PRO A 295 8.73 21.55 11.08
CA PRO A 295 8.22 20.82 9.93
C PRO A 295 9.31 20.15 9.08
N PRO A 296 10.47 20.79 8.79
CA PRO A 296 11.53 20.15 8.01
C PRO A 296 12.10 18.90 8.67
N LEU A 297 12.23 18.90 10.00
CA LEU A 297 12.77 17.75 10.74
C LEU A 297 11.75 16.62 10.83
N VAL A 298 10.45 16.96 10.99
CA VAL A 298 9.37 15.96 10.96
C VAL A 298 9.34 15.26 9.62
N VAL A 299 9.37 16.01 8.51
CA VAL A 299 9.36 15.46 7.15
C VAL A 299 10.64 14.70 6.83
N ALA A 300 11.81 15.15 7.35
CA ALA A 300 13.07 14.41 7.22
C ALA A 300 12.98 13.05 7.92
N GLY A 301 12.35 12.97 9.09
CA GLY A 301 12.10 11.69 9.76
C GLY A 301 11.19 10.77 8.94
N PHE A 302 10.13 11.30 8.30
CA PHE A 302 9.27 10.52 7.39
C PHE A 302 10.03 10.00 6.16
N LEU A 303 10.97 10.78 5.62
CA LEU A 303 11.87 10.34 4.55
C LEU A 303 12.72 9.15 5.02
N VAL A 304 13.32 9.24 6.22
CA VAL A 304 14.11 8.13 6.78
C VAL A 304 13.25 6.89 6.99
N VAL A 305 12.02 7.03 7.50
CA VAL A 305 11.08 5.91 7.66
C VAL A 305 10.79 5.26 6.31
N GLY A 306 10.45 6.04 5.27
CA GLY A 306 10.17 5.51 3.94
C GLY A 306 11.37 4.78 3.32
N LEU A 307 12.57 5.36 3.39
CA LEU A 307 13.80 4.71 2.92
C LEU A 307 14.06 3.40 3.66
N ALA A 308 13.86 3.37 4.97
CA ALA A 308 14.11 2.21 5.80
C ALA A 308 13.11 1.06 5.50
N LEU A 309 11.82 1.35 5.50
CA LEU A 309 10.76 0.36 5.29
C LEU A 309 10.77 -0.23 3.86
N SER A 310 11.21 0.54 2.87
CA SER A 310 11.22 0.15 1.46
C SER A 310 11.90 -1.18 1.15
N ALA A 311 12.90 -1.58 1.93
CA ALA A 311 13.65 -2.82 1.76
C ALA A 311 13.02 -4.02 2.48
N VAL A 312 12.16 -3.80 3.49
CA VAL A 312 11.72 -4.86 4.41
C VAL A 312 10.88 -5.90 3.70
N VAL A 313 9.81 -5.51 3.00
CA VAL A 313 8.93 -6.46 2.29
C VAL A 313 9.67 -7.22 1.19
N PRO A 314 10.43 -6.60 0.26
CA PRO A 314 11.17 -7.34 -0.74
C PRO A 314 12.14 -8.38 -0.16
N VAL A 315 12.88 -8.00 0.90
CA VAL A 315 13.82 -8.90 1.57
C VAL A 315 13.09 -10.02 2.31
N ALA A 316 11.97 -9.71 2.95
CA ALA A 316 11.15 -10.70 3.65
C ALA A 316 10.53 -11.71 2.66
N PHE A 317 10.05 -11.27 1.47
CA PHE A 317 9.58 -12.15 0.40
C PHE A 317 10.66 -13.12 -0.06
N SER A 318 11.86 -12.61 -0.35
CA SER A 318 13.00 -13.44 -0.75
C SER A 318 13.34 -14.47 0.35
N THR A 319 13.43 -14.01 1.59
CA THR A 319 13.75 -14.88 2.74
C THR A 319 12.66 -15.95 2.98
N ALA A 320 11.38 -15.60 2.81
CA ALA A 320 10.28 -16.58 2.91
C ALA A 320 10.37 -17.65 1.83
N GLY A 321 10.75 -17.27 0.60
CA GLY A 321 11.02 -18.19 -0.49
C GLY A 321 12.16 -19.16 -0.17
N ASP A 322 13.28 -18.65 0.37
CA ASP A 322 14.46 -19.43 0.74
C ASP A 322 14.19 -20.40 1.91
N LEU A 323 13.30 -20.02 2.83
CA LEU A 323 12.89 -20.85 3.98
C LEU A 323 11.85 -21.90 3.62
N ALA A 324 11.28 -21.84 2.43
CA ALA A 324 10.26 -22.78 1.99
C ALA A 324 10.87 -24.15 1.68
N PRO A 325 10.23 -25.26 2.09
CA PRO A 325 10.61 -26.58 1.61
C PRO A 325 10.57 -26.68 0.08
N SER A 326 11.37 -27.55 -0.52
CA SER A 326 11.43 -27.74 -1.98
C SER A 326 10.04 -27.91 -2.59
N GLY A 327 9.70 -27.11 -3.60
CA GLY A 327 8.40 -27.13 -4.28
C GLY A 327 7.26 -26.43 -3.53
N ARG A 328 7.51 -25.74 -2.38
CA ARG A 328 6.48 -25.09 -1.55
C ARG A 328 6.62 -23.57 -1.42
N ALA A 329 7.43 -22.94 -2.25
CA ALA A 329 7.66 -21.50 -2.20
C ALA A 329 6.35 -20.69 -2.32
N ALA A 330 5.44 -21.06 -3.22
CA ALA A 330 4.16 -20.39 -3.39
C ALA A 330 3.27 -20.47 -2.13
N ALA A 331 3.25 -21.61 -1.45
CA ALA A 331 2.50 -21.77 -0.21
C ALA A 331 3.10 -20.95 0.94
N ALA A 332 4.44 -20.89 1.05
CA ALA A 332 5.13 -20.05 2.04
C ALA A 332 4.86 -18.56 1.80
N ILE A 333 4.92 -18.12 0.55
CA ILE A 333 4.57 -16.75 0.16
C ILE A 333 3.10 -16.44 0.49
N SER A 334 2.17 -17.38 0.25
CA SER A 334 0.75 -17.19 0.60
C SER A 334 0.54 -17.00 2.11
N VAL A 335 1.22 -17.78 2.95
CA VAL A 335 1.19 -17.61 4.43
C VAL A 335 1.73 -16.23 4.80
N PHE A 336 2.91 -15.88 4.29
CA PHE A 336 3.55 -14.59 4.48
C PHE A 336 2.63 -13.43 4.10
N THR A 337 2.01 -13.47 2.92
CA THR A 337 1.12 -12.41 2.43
C THR A 337 -0.15 -12.26 3.28
N THR A 338 -0.72 -13.40 3.74
CA THR A 338 -1.92 -13.38 4.60
C THR A 338 -1.65 -12.64 5.91
N PHE A 339 -0.52 -12.89 6.56
CA PHE A 339 -0.13 -12.17 7.78
C PHE A 339 0.21 -10.70 7.46
N GLY A 340 0.95 -10.45 6.39
CA GLY A 340 1.35 -9.11 5.99
C GLY A 340 0.16 -8.16 5.78
N TYR A 341 -0.84 -8.58 5.00
CA TYR A 341 -2.05 -7.77 4.80
C TYR A 341 -2.85 -7.55 6.10
N GLY A 342 -2.73 -8.45 7.08
CA GLY A 342 -3.27 -8.22 8.42
C GLY A 342 -2.68 -6.97 9.09
N GLY A 343 -1.40 -6.69 8.88
CA GLY A 343 -0.75 -5.46 9.38
C GLY A 343 -1.37 -4.20 8.77
N PHE A 344 -1.48 -4.15 7.46
CA PHE A 344 -2.08 -3.02 6.76
C PHE A 344 -3.56 -2.79 7.15
N LEU A 345 -4.30 -3.87 7.40
CA LEU A 345 -5.68 -3.83 7.87
C LEU A 345 -5.79 -3.23 9.29
N LEU A 346 -4.89 -3.64 10.20
CA LEU A 346 -4.97 -3.27 11.60
C LEU A 346 -4.37 -1.87 11.90
N GLY A 347 -3.43 -1.39 11.09
CA GLY A 347 -2.75 -0.11 11.29
C GLY A 347 -3.70 1.06 11.59
N PRO A 348 -4.67 1.36 10.72
CA PRO A 348 -5.56 2.49 10.92
C PRO A 348 -6.36 2.44 12.21
N VAL A 349 -6.85 1.27 12.61
CA VAL A 349 -7.66 1.13 13.84
C VAL A 349 -6.81 1.18 15.09
N ILE A 350 -5.59 0.66 15.06
CA ILE A 350 -4.64 0.73 16.18
C ILE A 350 -4.26 2.20 16.43
N VAL A 351 -3.82 2.90 15.38
CA VAL A 351 -3.45 4.33 15.50
C VAL A 351 -4.67 5.17 15.87
N GLY A 352 -5.81 4.95 15.22
CA GLY A 352 -7.05 5.67 15.54
C GLY A 352 -7.46 5.50 16.99
N GLY A 353 -7.46 4.27 17.50
CA GLY A 353 -7.79 3.95 18.89
C GLY A 353 -6.80 4.55 19.90
N LEU A 354 -5.50 4.45 19.65
CA LEU A 354 -4.48 5.07 20.50
C LEU A 354 -4.56 6.61 20.45
N ALA A 355 -4.81 7.19 19.28
CA ALA A 355 -4.95 8.63 19.15
C ALA A 355 -6.21 9.18 19.84
N GLU A 356 -7.28 8.39 19.93
CA GLU A 356 -8.50 8.73 20.66
C GLU A 356 -8.26 8.82 22.17
N VAL A 357 -7.46 7.90 22.71
CA VAL A 357 -7.16 7.83 24.16
C VAL A 357 -6.08 8.84 24.56
N PHE A 358 -5.06 9.00 23.72
CA PHE A 358 -3.92 9.86 24.02
C PHE A 358 -3.88 11.09 23.10
N ASN A 359 -3.23 10.95 21.97
CA ASN A 359 -3.17 11.88 20.85
C ASN A 359 -2.44 11.20 19.67
N LEU A 360 -2.51 11.80 18.49
CA LEU A 360 -1.92 11.22 17.28
C LEU A 360 -0.39 11.12 17.31
N ARG A 361 0.29 12.03 18.05
CA ARG A 361 1.76 11.97 18.22
C ARG A 361 2.18 10.72 18.99
N VAL A 362 1.47 10.38 20.08
CA VAL A 362 1.72 9.14 20.83
C VAL A 362 1.36 7.92 20.01
N ALA A 363 0.24 7.97 19.30
CA ALA A 363 -0.22 6.86 18.46
C ALA A 363 0.78 6.50 17.36
N LEU A 364 1.38 7.48 16.68
CA LEU A 364 2.43 7.24 15.68
C LEU A 364 3.72 6.67 16.29
N GLY A 365 3.87 6.67 17.61
CA GLY A 365 4.92 5.94 18.32
C GLY A 365 4.87 4.42 18.11
N THR A 366 3.75 3.87 17.61
CA THR A 366 3.63 2.48 17.16
C THR A 366 4.66 2.13 16.09
N ILE A 367 5.00 3.07 15.19
CA ILE A 367 6.06 2.87 14.17
C ILE A 367 7.45 2.74 14.83
N VAL A 368 7.71 3.48 15.92
CA VAL A 368 8.96 3.32 16.68
C VAL A 368 9.03 1.92 17.29
N VAL A 369 7.92 1.47 17.90
CA VAL A 369 7.83 0.13 18.48
C VAL A 369 7.96 -0.94 17.40
N ALA A 370 7.26 -0.78 16.27
CA ALA A 370 7.34 -1.71 15.14
C ALA A 370 8.79 -1.81 14.59
N GLY A 371 9.49 -0.69 14.44
CA GLY A 371 10.90 -0.67 14.02
C GLY A 371 11.82 -1.44 14.99
N PHE A 372 11.68 -1.25 16.29
CA PHE A 372 12.43 -2.04 17.27
C PHE A 372 12.03 -3.52 17.27
N LEU A 373 10.77 -3.85 17.05
CA LEU A 373 10.33 -5.24 16.91
C LEU A 373 10.88 -5.88 15.63
N ILE A 374 10.90 -5.16 14.50
CA ILE A 374 11.56 -5.63 13.26
C ILE A 374 13.03 -5.95 13.54
N PHE A 375 13.74 -5.06 14.23
CA PHE A 375 15.14 -5.28 14.65
C PHE A 375 15.28 -6.53 15.51
N ALA A 376 14.49 -6.67 16.57
CA ALA A 376 14.56 -7.81 17.52
C ALA A 376 14.22 -9.15 16.86
N LEU A 377 13.18 -9.17 16.00
CA LEU A 377 12.79 -10.38 15.26
C LEU A 377 13.86 -10.78 14.24
N SER A 378 14.49 -9.79 13.60
CA SER A 378 15.61 -10.02 12.68
C SER A 378 16.82 -10.63 13.41
N LEU A 379 17.14 -10.21 14.63
CA LEU A 379 18.19 -10.85 15.45
C LEU A 379 17.88 -12.33 15.74
N ARG A 380 16.63 -12.65 16.09
CA ARG A 380 16.21 -14.03 16.35
C ARG A 380 16.28 -14.90 15.09
N LEU A 381 15.89 -14.35 13.94
CA LEU A 381 15.97 -15.03 12.65
C LEU A 381 17.39 -15.47 12.31
N ALA A 382 18.39 -14.61 12.54
CA ALA A 382 19.80 -14.96 12.33
C ALA A 382 20.30 -16.07 13.24
N GLY A 383 19.91 -16.05 14.50
CA GLY A 383 20.29 -17.10 15.46
C GLY A 383 19.83 -18.49 15.02
N GLN A 384 18.62 -18.59 14.47
CA GLN A 384 18.06 -19.85 13.98
C GLN A 384 18.71 -20.38 12.70
N GLN A 385 19.19 -19.48 11.81
CA GLN A 385 19.92 -19.90 10.61
C GLN A 385 21.31 -20.47 10.93
N LYS A 386 22.00 -19.88 11.92
CA LYS A 386 23.31 -20.39 12.39
C LYS A 386 23.25 -21.75 13.10
N GLN A 387 22.10 -22.13 13.65
CA GLN A 387 21.94 -23.45 14.31
C GLN A 387 21.66 -24.60 13.31
N LYS A 388 21.33 -24.25 12.06
CA LYS A 388 21.01 -25.23 11.01
C LYS A 388 22.15 -25.42 9.99
N SER A 389 23.16 -24.54 9.99
CA SER A 389 24.41 -24.64 9.23
C SER A 389 25.51 -25.33 10.06
#